data_26f76e5b339041a2515c7aafe79a29e1
#
_entry.id   26f76e5b339041a2515c7aafe79a29e1
#
_cell.length_a   1.000
_cell.length_b   1.000
_cell.length_c   1.000
_cell.angle_alpha   90.00
_cell.angle_beta   90.00
_cell.angle_gamma   90.00
#
_symmetry.space_group_name_H-M   'P 1'
#
loop_
_entity.id
_entity.type
_entity.pdbx_description
1 polymer ?
#
loop_
_entity_poly.entity_id
_entity_poly.type
_entity_poly.pdbx_seq_one_letter_code
_entity_poly.pdbx_strand_id
1 'polypeptide(L)'
;MNREAMLETVRVALGRKPAQAIESPPAPYLPVVTSSVEQRIALFTAALEELAGRVIRCSSRETACETVRSLLDSKRAIASCASYLKECRITDLENVDSEFPDAAAYRQACSEANFGITSADYALADTGTLVMISGAEESRLVSLLPPAHIAVVPVSRLLEDLDELMLRIPTPSDRTSSMVLITGPSRTADIEQILVRGVHGPGEITVILVDD
;
A
#
# COMPACT_ATOMS: atom_id res chain seq x y z
N MET A 1 31.48 6.84 -15.19
CA MET A 1 31.57 5.36 -15.28
C MET A 1 30.27 4.89 -15.90
N ASN A 2 30.33 4.11 -16.98
CA ASN A 2 29.09 3.60 -17.60
C ASN A 2 28.57 2.38 -16.83
N ARG A 3 27.35 1.96 -17.12
CA ARG A 3 26.68 0.81 -16.45
C ARG A 3 27.51 -0.48 -16.52
N GLU A 4 28.10 -0.76 -17.68
CA GLU A 4 28.89 -1.99 -17.89
C GLU A 4 30.15 -2.01 -17.04
N ALA A 5 30.90 -0.89 -16.98
CA ALA A 5 32.08 -0.78 -16.13
C ALA A 5 31.74 -0.93 -14.64
N MET A 6 30.59 -0.42 -14.20
CA MET A 6 30.12 -0.59 -12.82
C MET A 6 29.77 -2.05 -12.53
N LEU A 7 29.04 -2.72 -13.42
CA LEU A 7 28.69 -4.13 -13.26
C LEU A 7 29.91 -5.03 -13.28
N GLU A 8 30.92 -4.72 -14.11
CA GLU A 8 32.18 -5.47 -14.15
C GLU A 8 32.96 -5.30 -12.84
N THR A 9 33.04 -4.10 -12.29
CA THR A 9 33.67 -3.84 -10.99
C THR A 9 33.01 -4.68 -9.89
N VAL A 10 31.68 -4.74 -9.87
CA VAL A 10 30.93 -5.55 -8.89
C VAL A 10 31.17 -7.05 -9.08
N ARG A 11 31.18 -7.54 -10.34
CA ARG A 11 31.48 -8.96 -10.64
C ARG A 11 32.87 -9.37 -10.16
N VAL A 12 33.87 -8.55 -10.46
CA VAL A 12 35.23 -8.77 -10.01
C VAL A 12 35.33 -8.82 -8.49
N ALA A 13 34.71 -7.85 -7.80
CA ALA A 13 34.69 -7.80 -6.34
C ALA A 13 34.01 -9.02 -5.70
N LEU A 14 32.98 -9.58 -6.38
CA LEU A 14 32.26 -10.78 -5.94
C LEU A 14 32.93 -12.09 -6.38
N GLY A 15 34.05 -12.05 -7.14
CA GLY A 15 34.70 -13.24 -7.73
C GLY A 15 33.81 -14.00 -8.74
N ARG A 16 32.81 -13.32 -9.34
CA ARG A 16 31.88 -13.96 -10.30
C ARG A 16 32.36 -13.82 -11.72
N LYS A 17 32.15 -14.88 -12.52
CA LYS A 17 32.42 -14.86 -13.95
C LYS A 17 31.21 -14.31 -14.73
N PRO A 18 31.43 -13.68 -15.91
CA PRO A 18 30.32 -13.31 -16.81
C PRO A 18 29.45 -14.53 -17.13
N ALA A 19 28.12 -14.33 -17.15
CA ALA A 19 27.12 -15.37 -17.41
C ALA A 19 27.14 -16.60 -16.45
N GLN A 20 27.78 -16.47 -15.29
CA GLN A 20 27.68 -17.50 -14.26
C GLN A 20 26.26 -17.56 -13.75
N ALA A 21 25.64 -18.74 -13.84
CA ALA A 21 24.31 -18.96 -13.26
C ALA A 21 24.36 -18.75 -11.73
N ILE A 22 23.39 -18.04 -11.21
CA ILE A 22 23.19 -17.92 -9.77
C ILE A 22 22.46 -19.20 -9.34
N GLU A 23 23.03 -19.94 -8.38
CA GLU A 23 22.30 -21.04 -7.76
C GLU A 23 21.02 -20.47 -7.13
N SER A 24 19.89 -21.06 -7.47
CA SER A 24 18.63 -20.70 -6.83
C SER A 24 18.75 -20.94 -5.32
N PRO A 25 18.37 -20.00 -4.48
CA PRO A 25 18.34 -20.24 -3.05
C PRO A 25 17.45 -21.46 -2.77
N PRO A 26 17.74 -22.23 -1.71
CA PRO A 26 16.85 -23.31 -1.30
C PRO A 26 15.46 -22.75 -1.07
N ALA A 27 14.43 -23.53 -1.41
CA ALA A 27 13.05 -23.14 -1.15
C ALA A 27 12.89 -22.82 0.35
N PRO A 28 12.36 -21.66 0.71
CA PRO A 28 12.14 -21.34 2.11
C PRO A 28 11.18 -22.37 2.73
N TYR A 29 11.54 -22.90 3.88
CA TYR A 29 10.64 -23.70 4.67
C TYR A 29 9.76 -22.74 5.49
N LEU A 30 8.58 -22.46 4.98
CA LEU A 30 7.62 -21.58 5.63
C LEU A 30 6.49 -22.48 6.20
N PRO A 31 6.22 -22.42 7.50
CA PRO A 31 5.04 -23.10 8.05
C PRO A 31 3.80 -22.41 7.47
N VAL A 32 2.96 -23.13 6.74
CA VAL A 32 1.68 -22.60 6.27
C VAL A 32 0.74 -22.53 7.47
N VAL A 33 0.56 -21.33 8.01
CA VAL A 33 -0.51 -21.04 8.95
C VAL A 33 -1.77 -20.79 8.15
N THR A 34 -2.83 -21.53 8.40
CA THR A 34 -4.14 -21.30 7.77
C THR A 34 -5.10 -20.82 8.82
N SER A 35 -5.44 -19.53 8.78
CA SER A 35 -6.53 -18.96 9.57
C SER A 35 -7.79 -18.77 8.71
N SER A 36 -8.94 -18.72 9.35
CA SER A 36 -10.18 -18.36 8.68
C SER A 36 -10.17 -16.88 8.28
N VAL A 37 -10.99 -16.51 7.30
CA VAL A 37 -11.13 -15.10 6.86
C VAL A 37 -11.49 -14.20 8.04
N GLU A 38 -12.39 -14.63 8.92
CA GLU A 38 -12.79 -13.86 10.09
C GLU A 38 -11.64 -13.67 11.09
N GLN A 39 -10.79 -14.68 11.26
CA GLN A 39 -9.59 -14.56 12.10
C GLN A 39 -8.60 -13.56 11.51
N ARG A 40 -8.36 -13.58 10.18
CA ARG A 40 -7.49 -12.60 9.51
C ARG A 40 -8.02 -11.18 9.65
N ILE A 41 -9.33 -10.97 9.46
CA ILE A 41 -9.94 -9.66 9.66
C ILE A 41 -9.76 -9.17 11.11
N ALA A 42 -9.96 -10.04 12.09
CA ALA A 42 -9.79 -9.70 13.51
C ALA A 42 -8.33 -9.35 13.83
N LEU A 43 -7.37 -10.14 13.34
CA LEU A 43 -5.93 -9.90 13.53
C LEU A 43 -5.51 -8.58 12.88
N PHE A 44 -5.88 -8.37 11.60
CA PHE A 44 -5.59 -7.14 10.87
C PHE A 44 -6.11 -5.90 11.61
N THR A 45 -7.37 -5.98 12.06
CA THR A 45 -8.03 -4.88 12.77
C THR A 45 -7.28 -4.56 14.06
N ALA A 46 -7.00 -5.57 14.89
CA ALA A 46 -6.29 -5.38 16.15
C ALA A 46 -4.88 -4.79 15.92
N ALA A 47 -4.12 -5.33 14.97
CA ALA A 47 -2.76 -4.87 14.68
C ALA A 47 -2.73 -3.41 14.17
N LEU A 48 -3.62 -3.04 13.25
CA LEU A 48 -3.66 -1.69 12.71
C LEU A 48 -4.17 -0.67 13.76
N GLU A 49 -5.15 -1.03 14.59
CA GLU A 49 -5.68 -0.15 15.64
C GLU A 49 -4.66 0.07 16.78
N GLU A 50 -3.85 -0.92 17.12
CA GLU A 50 -2.72 -0.75 18.05
C GLU A 50 -1.72 0.31 17.55
N LEU A 51 -1.57 0.43 16.26
CA LEU A 51 -0.77 1.47 15.60
C LEU A 51 -1.51 2.81 15.44
N ALA A 52 -2.72 2.92 15.97
CA ALA A 52 -3.62 4.07 15.84
C ALA A 52 -4.09 4.34 14.40
N GLY A 53 -4.18 3.31 13.57
CA GLY A 53 -4.99 3.29 12.36
C GLY A 53 -6.45 2.99 12.70
N ARG A 54 -7.32 3.05 11.70
CA ARG A 54 -8.75 2.73 11.83
C ARG A 54 -9.15 1.69 10.80
N VAL A 55 -9.94 0.70 11.19
CA VAL A 55 -10.51 -0.28 10.27
C VAL A 55 -12.03 -0.17 10.26
N ILE A 56 -12.62 -0.20 9.07
CA ILE A 56 -14.06 -0.23 8.86
C ILE A 56 -14.36 -1.41 7.94
N ARG A 57 -15.23 -2.32 8.36
CA ARG A 57 -15.70 -3.41 7.49
C ARG A 57 -17.00 -3.01 6.81
N CYS A 58 -17.08 -3.19 5.50
CA CYS A 58 -18.24 -2.93 4.67
C CYS A 58 -18.70 -4.23 4.01
N SER A 59 -19.99 -4.46 4.01
CA SER A 59 -20.61 -5.69 3.46
C SER A 59 -20.71 -5.69 1.94
N SER A 60 -20.45 -4.55 1.28
CA SER A 60 -20.50 -4.42 -0.18
C SER A 60 -19.72 -3.21 -0.68
N ARG A 61 -19.48 -3.15 -2.00
CA ARG A 61 -18.85 -2.01 -2.68
C ARG A 61 -19.66 -0.73 -2.55
N GLU A 62 -20.98 -0.83 -2.54
CA GLU A 62 -21.89 0.30 -2.36
C GLU A 62 -21.73 0.91 -0.96
N THR A 63 -21.71 0.06 0.08
CA THR A 63 -21.50 0.52 1.45
C THR A 63 -20.10 1.10 1.65
N ALA A 64 -19.09 0.60 0.94
CA ALA A 64 -17.75 1.17 0.94
C ALA A 64 -17.74 2.58 0.32
N CYS A 65 -18.43 2.79 -0.80
CA CYS A 65 -18.57 4.11 -1.42
C CYS A 65 -19.27 5.12 -0.49
N GLU A 66 -20.36 4.71 0.16
CA GLU A 66 -21.08 5.55 1.13
C GLU A 66 -20.20 5.88 2.34
N THR A 67 -19.43 4.92 2.81
CA THR A 67 -18.47 5.11 3.92
C THR A 67 -17.39 6.11 3.53
N VAL A 68 -16.79 5.99 2.35
CA VAL A 68 -15.81 6.97 1.84
C VAL A 68 -16.44 8.35 1.76
N ARG A 69 -17.63 8.49 1.17
CA ARG A 69 -18.36 9.76 1.08
C ARG A 69 -18.56 10.41 2.45
N SER A 70 -18.94 9.61 3.44
CA SER A 70 -19.13 10.08 4.81
C SER A 70 -17.82 10.53 5.49
N LEU A 71 -16.70 9.81 5.23
CA LEU A 71 -15.40 10.15 5.78
C LEU A 71 -14.84 11.45 5.18
N LEU A 72 -15.10 11.69 3.91
CA LEU A 72 -14.62 12.87 3.21
C LEU A 72 -15.29 14.15 3.71
N ASP A 73 -16.54 14.11 4.16
CA ASP A 73 -17.28 15.25 4.68
C ASP A 73 -17.12 16.51 3.80
N SER A 74 -17.32 16.33 2.47
CA SER A 74 -17.16 17.35 1.44
C SER A 74 -15.71 17.88 1.24
N LYS A 75 -14.72 17.35 1.93
CA LYS A 75 -13.32 17.70 1.73
C LYS A 75 -12.80 17.07 0.44
N ARG A 76 -11.79 17.72 -0.17
CA ARG A 76 -11.18 17.27 -1.39
C ARG A 76 -10.31 16.03 -1.19
N ALA A 77 -10.46 15.06 -2.06
CA ALA A 77 -9.66 13.84 -2.09
C ALA A 77 -9.06 13.59 -3.47
N ILE A 78 -7.93 12.90 -3.49
CA ILE A 78 -7.31 12.37 -4.70
C ILE A 78 -7.37 10.84 -4.61
N ALA A 79 -7.90 10.20 -5.64
CA ALA A 79 -7.91 8.75 -5.74
C ALA A 79 -6.87 8.26 -6.75
N SER A 80 -6.33 7.07 -6.53
CA SER A 80 -5.60 6.34 -7.56
C SER A 80 -6.56 5.85 -8.65
N CYS A 81 -6.03 5.52 -9.84
CA CYS A 81 -6.81 4.99 -10.95
C CYS A 81 -7.09 3.49 -10.82
N ALA A 82 -6.86 2.88 -9.65
CA ALA A 82 -7.05 1.46 -9.41
C ALA A 82 -8.45 0.99 -9.83
N SER A 83 -8.51 -0.12 -10.57
CA SER A 83 -9.76 -0.69 -11.08
C SER A 83 -10.78 -0.94 -9.97
N TYR A 84 -10.33 -1.39 -8.81
CA TYR A 84 -11.21 -1.66 -7.67
C TYR A 84 -11.90 -0.40 -7.12
N LEU A 85 -11.24 0.76 -7.12
CA LEU A 85 -11.89 2.02 -6.73
C LEU A 85 -12.99 2.44 -7.72
N LYS A 86 -12.79 2.17 -9.01
CA LYS A 86 -13.80 2.40 -10.06
C LYS A 86 -14.98 1.44 -9.89
N GLU A 87 -14.71 0.17 -9.60
CA GLU A 87 -15.76 -0.83 -9.32
C GLU A 87 -16.59 -0.44 -8.08
N CYS A 88 -15.98 0.14 -7.07
CA CYS A 88 -16.66 0.73 -5.92
C CYS A 88 -17.32 2.09 -6.20
N ARG A 89 -17.15 2.66 -7.40
CA ARG A 89 -17.64 3.99 -7.80
C ARG A 89 -17.13 5.13 -6.92
N ILE A 90 -15.98 4.95 -6.29
CA ILE A 90 -15.36 5.97 -5.43
C ILE A 90 -14.80 7.10 -6.27
N THR A 91 -14.27 6.79 -7.47
CA THR A 91 -13.78 7.79 -8.43
C THR A 91 -14.88 8.65 -9.05
N ASP A 92 -16.15 8.27 -8.89
CA ASP A 92 -17.31 9.01 -9.38
C ASP A 92 -17.83 10.05 -8.36
N LEU A 93 -17.26 10.10 -7.15
CA LEU A 93 -17.66 11.06 -6.13
C LEU A 93 -17.24 12.48 -6.53
N GLU A 94 -18.12 13.45 -6.35
CA GLU A 94 -17.95 14.84 -6.81
C GLU A 94 -16.68 15.53 -6.27
N ASN A 95 -16.25 15.16 -5.06
CA ASN A 95 -15.08 15.74 -4.40
C ASN A 95 -13.83 14.86 -4.48
N VAL A 96 -13.80 13.88 -5.40
CA VAL A 96 -12.69 12.97 -5.64
C VAL A 96 -12.16 13.15 -7.06
N ASP A 97 -10.91 13.56 -7.17
CA ASP A 97 -10.20 13.67 -8.45
C ASP A 97 -9.29 12.46 -8.64
N SER A 98 -9.31 11.85 -9.83
CA SER A 98 -8.47 10.68 -10.16
C SER A 98 -7.70 10.82 -11.47
N GLU A 99 -8.04 11.79 -12.32
CA GLU A 99 -7.43 12.02 -13.62
C GLU A 99 -6.78 13.40 -13.68
N PHE A 100 -5.55 13.47 -14.20
CA PHE A 100 -4.76 14.68 -14.25
C PHE A 100 -4.07 14.82 -15.60
N PRO A 101 -3.90 16.06 -16.12
CA PRO A 101 -3.32 16.29 -17.45
C PRO A 101 -1.84 15.92 -17.52
N ASP A 102 -1.11 16.04 -16.41
CA ASP A 102 0.32 15.74 -16.33
C ASP A 102 0.78 15.44 -14.89
N ALA A 103 2.03 15.02 -14.75
CA ALA A 103 2.61 14.65 -13.46
C ALA A 103 2.78 15.85 -12.49
N ALA A 104 2.91 17.07 -13.00
CA ALA A 104 3.06 18.26 -12.16
C ALA A 104 1.71 18.62 -11.53
N ALA A 105 0.64 18.66 -12.33
CA ALA A 105 -0.72 18.87 -11.87
C ALA A 105 -1.15 17.80 -10.87
N TYR A 106 -0.81 16.53 -11.14
CA TYR A 106 -1.07 15.41 -10.22
C TYR A 106 -0.37 15.59 -8.88
N ARG A 107 0.94 15.92 -8.90
CA ARG A 107 1.71 16.13 -7.67
C ARG A 107 1.15 17.31 -6.86
N GLN A 108 0.80 18.42 -7.53
CA GLN A 108 0.20 19.56 -6.87
C GLN A 108 -1.14 19.19 -6.23
N ALA A 109 -2.02 18.52 -6.97
CA ALA A 109 -3.30 18.07 -6.46
C ALA A 109 -3.16 17.17 -5.22
N CYS A 110 -2.22 16.19 -5.23
CA CYS A 110 -1.93 15.37 -4.07
C CYS A 110 -1.45 16.18 -2.85
N SER A 111 -0.68 17.28 -3.07
CA SER A 111 -0.20 18.11 -1.97
C SER A 111 -1.25 19.03 -1.37
N GLU A 112 -2.32 19.33 -2.13
CA GLU A 112 -3.42 20.20 -1.72
C GLU A 112 -4.63 19.43 -1.19
N ALA A 113 -4.71 18.13 -1.44
CA ALA A 113 -5.82 17.28 -1.01
C ALA A 113 -5.80 17.03 0.51
N ASN A 114 -6.99 16.85 1.08
CA ASN A 114 -7.15 16.45 2.47
C ASN A 114 -6.99 14.93 2.65
N PHE A 115 -7.35 14.16 1.61
CA PHE A 115 -7.31 12.70 1.62
C PHE A 115 -6.67 12.15 0.36
N GLY A 116 -5.88 11.09 0.53
CA GLY A 116 -5.49 10.20 -0.55
C GLY A 116 -6.26 8.89 -0.44
N ILE A 117 -6.83 8.42 -1.55
CA ILE A 117 -7.61 7.18 -1.60
C ILE A 117 -6.93 6.20 -2.53
N THR A 118 -6.60 5.02 -2.03
CA THR A 118 -5.97 3.94 -2.81
C THR A 118 -6.72 2.62 -2.66
N SER A 119 -6.42 1.67 -3.55
CA SER A 119 -6.73 0.27 -3.33
C SER A 119 -5.42 -0.48 -3.13
N ALA A 120 -5.24 -1.13 -1.97
CA ALA A 120 -4.06 -1.94 -1.76
C ALA A 120 -4.11 -3.23 -2.59
N ASP A 121 -2.94 -3.67 -3.07
CA ASP A 121 -2.81 -4.95 -3.80
C ASP A 121 -3.03 -6.13 -2.87
N TYR A 122 -2.51 -6.03 -1.63
CA TYR A 122 -2.74 -6.99 -0.55
C TYR A 122 -2.75 -6.26 0.80
N ALA A 123 -3.21 -6.98 1.83
CA ALA A 123 -3.07 -6.60 3.23
C ALA A 123 -2.59 -7.81 4.03
N LEU A 124 -1.77 -7.59 5.07
CA LEU A 124 -1.19 -8.64 5.92
C LEU A 124 -1.85 -8.60 7.29
N ALA A 125 -2.44 -9.73 7.68
CA ALA A 125 -3.26 -9.82 8.88
C ALA A 125 -2.44 -9.71 10.17
N ASP A 126 -1.27 -10.31 10.21
CA ASP A 126 -0.40 -10.38 11.39
C ASP A 126 0.11 -9.01 11.87
N THR A 127 0.31 -8.08 10.94
CA THR A 127 0.95 -6.77 11.20
C THR A 127 0.06 -5.57 10.92
N GLY A 128 -1.16 -5.77 10.38
CA GLY A 128 -2.01 -4.67 9.95
C GLY A 128 -1.42 -3.85 8.80
N THR A 129 -0.62 -4.51 7.93
CA THR A 129 0.16 -3.86 6.88
C THR A 129 -0.60 -3.85 5.55
N LEU A 130 -0.62 -2.71 4.86
CA LEU A 130 -1.04 -2.62 3.46
C LEU A 130 0.16 -2.83 2.54
N VAL A 131 -0.04 -3.55 1.45
CA VAL A 131 0.96 -3.78 0.40
C VAL A 131 0.55 -3.02 -0.84
N MET A 132 1.38 -2.06 -1.24
CA MET A 132 1.16 -1.19 -2.39
C MET A 132 2.20 -1.50 -3.47
N ILE A 133 1.76 -1.99 -4.62
CA ILE A 133 2.62 -2.27 -5.77
C ILE A 133 2.52 -1.09 -6.74
N SER A 134 3.60 -0.35 -6.89
CA SER A 134 3.59 0.83 -7.76
C SER A 134 3.48 0.43 -9.23
N GLY A 135 2.57 1.08 -9.95
CA GLY A 135 2.27 0.86 -11.35
C GLY A 135 1.67 2.11 -12.00
N ALA A 136 1.16 1.94 -13.21
CA ALA A 136 0.51 3.02 -13.94
C ALA A 136 -0.79 3.51 -13.27
N GLU A 137 -1.50 2.60 -12.61
CA GLU A 137 -2.78 2.88 -11.95
C GLU A 137 -2.62 3.26 -10.48
N GLU A 138 -1.50 2.87 -9.85
CA GLU A 138 -1.24 3.05 -8.41
C GLU A 138 0.04 3.84 -8.20
N SER A 139 -0.08 5.13 -7.98
CA SER A 139 1.03 6.02 -7.67
C SER A 139 1.22 6.15 -6.17
N ARG A 140 2.47 6.06 -5.70
CA ARG A 140 2.83 6.29 -4.30
C ARG A 140 2.47 7.68 -3.77
N LEU A 141 2.29 8.66 -4.65
CA LEU A 141 1.98 10.03 -4.24
C LEU A 141 0.66 10.11 -3.47
N VAL A 142 -0.35 9.33 -3.89
CA VAL A 142 -1.68 9.31 -3.26
C VAL A 142 -1.63 8.82 -1.82
N SER A 143 -0.82 7.80 -1.54
CA SER A 143 -0.68 7.25 -0.18
C SER A 143 0.33 7.98 0.70
N LEU A 144 1.08 8.96 0.16
CA LEU A 144 2.20 9.61 0.88
C LEU A 144 2.03 11.10 1.11
N LEU A 145 1.46 11.86 0.15
CA LEU A 145 1.41 13.33 0.23
C LEU A 145 0.22 13.87 1.04
N PRO A 146 -1.02 13.39 0.85
CA PRO A 146 -2.15 13.86 1.62
C PRO A 146 -2.00 13.58 3.11
N PRO A 147 -2.51 14.43 4.01
CA PRO A 147 -2.38 14.26 5.45
C PRO A 147 -3.14 13.06 6.02
N ALA A 148 -4.14 12.57 5.31
CA ALA A 148 -4.90 11.36 5.66
C ALA A 148 -4.98 10.41 4.47
N HIS A 149 -4.84 9.10 4.74
CA HIS A 149 -4.90 8.04 3.75
C HIS A 149 -6.09 7.11 4.02
N ILE A 150 -6.90 6.87 3.00
CA ILE A 150 -7.99 5.89 3.00
C ILE A 150 -7.60 4.78 2.02
N ALA A 151 -7.50 3.54 2.50
CA ALA A 151 -7.26 2.37 1.66
C ALA A 151 -8.51 1.50 1.60
N VAL A 152 -8.99 1.18 0.39
CA VAL A 152 -10.16 0.33 0.17
C VAL A 152 -9.68 -1.02 -0.34
N VAL A 153 -9.91 -2.08 0.43
CA VAL A 153 -9.30 -3.38 0.21
C VAL A 153 -10.38 -4.48 0.24
N PRO A 154 -10.54 -5.28 -0.84
CA PRO A 154 -11.39 -6.45 -0.77
C PRO A 154 -10.80 -7.47 0.21
N VAL A 155 -11.65 -8.10 1.00
CA VAL A 155 -11.24 -9.12 1.99
C VAL A 155 -10.51 -10.29 1.33
N SER A 156 -10.79 -10.57 0.07
CA SER A 156 -10.10 -11.59 -0.73
C SER A 156 -8.58 -11.33 -0.92
N ARG A 157 -8.12 -10.08 -0.71
CA ARG A 157 -6.70 -9.69 -0.75
C ARG A 157 -6.02 -9.69 0.62
N LEU A 158 -6.73 -10.09 1.68
CA LEU A 158 -6.17 -10.18 3.03
C LEU A 158 -5.42 -11.50 3.19
N LEU A 159 -4.10 -11.41 3.24
CA LEU A 159 -3.17 -12.52 3.46
C LEU A 159 -2.90 -12.70 4.95
N GLU A 160 -2.36 -13.85 5.31
CA GLU A 160 -1.94 -14.15 6.66
C GLU A 160 -0.78 -13.25 7.11
N ASP A 161 0.31 -13.28 6.33
CA ASP A 161 1.60 -12.70 6.68
C ASP A 161 2.45 -12.35 5.44
N LEU A 162 3.67 -11.88 5.71
CA LEU A 162 4.66 -11.57 4.67
C LEU A 162 5.11 -12.82 3.90
N ASP A 163 5.14 -13.98 4.54
CA ASP A 163 5.58 -15.22 3.92
C ASP A 163 4.58 -15.64 2.84
N GLU A 164 3.28 -15.56 3.10
CA GLU A 164 2.24 -15.79 2.10
C GLU A 164 2.37 -14.78 0.94
N LEU A 165 2.67 -13.51 1.22
CA LEU A 165 2.91 -12.51 0.18
C LEU A 165 4.10 -12.89 -0.70
N MET A 166 5.22 -13.31 -0.12
CA MET A 166 6.42 -13.69 -0.88
C MET A 166 6.21 -14.96 -1.70
N LEU A 167 5.35 -15.87 -1.26
CA LEU A 167 4.94 -17.02 -2.08
C LEU A 167 4.12 -16.61 -3.31
N ARG A 168 3.28 -15.57 -3.19
CA ARG A 168 2.49 -15.03 -4.31
C ARG A 168 3.30 -14.15 -5.26
N ILE A 169 4.31 -13.46 -4.73
CA ILE A 169 5.19 -12.55 -5.47
C ILE A 169 6.65 -12.88 -5.13
N PRO A 170 7.18 -14.02 -5.61
CA PRO A 170 8.53 -14.46 -5.26
C PRO A 170 9.64 -13.54 -5.80
N THR A 171 9.36 -12.80 -6.86
CA THR A 171 10.28 -11.83 -7.48
C THR A 171 9.58 -10.51 -7.75
N PRO A 172 9.40 -9.65 -6.71
CA PRO A 172 8.70 -8.37 -6.87
C PRO A 172 9.31 -7.48 -7.96
N SER A 173 10.63 -7.54 -8.15
CA SER A 173 11.36 -6.78 -9.19
C SER A 173 10.92 -7.05 -10.62
N ASP A 174 10.27 -8.20 -10.89
CA ASP A 174 9.76 -8.54 -12.22
C ASP A 174 8.41 -7.85 -12.51
N ARG A 175 7.74 -7.36 -11.47
CA ARG A 175 6.41 -6.73 -11.56
C ARG A 175 6.44 -5.23 -11.40
N THR A 176 7.34 -4.72 -10.56
CA THR A 176 7.34 -3.31 -10.15
C THR A 176 8.74 -2.82 -9.82
N SER A 177 8.95 -1.52 -9.96
CA SER A 177 10.14 -0.84 -9.46
C SER A 177 10.06 -0.52 -7.96
N SER A 178 8.88 -0.62 -7.35
CA SER A 178 8.68 -0.29 -5.94
C SER A 178 7.44 -1.01 -5.38
N MET A 179 7.66 -1.78 -4.33
CA MET A 179 6.62 -2.32 -3.46
C MET A 179 6.76 -1.64 -2.10
N VAL A 180 5.70 -1.03 -1.61
CA VAL A 180 5.67 -0.30 -0.34
C VAL A 180 4.78 -1.04 0.65
N LEU A 181 5.31 -1.25 1.85
CA LEU A 181 4.59 -1.83 2.99
C LEU A 181 4.23 -0.67 3.93
N ILE A 182 2.93 -0.43 4.11
CA ILE A 182 2.41 0.65 4.97
C ILE A 182 1.83 0.02 6.23
N THR A 183 2.56 0.17 7.34
CA THR A 183 2.20 -0.41 8.64
C THR A 183 1.79 0.72 9.59
N GLY A 184 0.57 1.21 9.41
CA GLY A 184 0.01 2.31 10.22
C GLY A 184 0.41 3.72 9.78
N PRO A 185 -0.06 4.75 10.52
CA PRO A 185 0.24 6.15 10.26
C PRO A 185 1.73 6.49 10.36
N SER A 186 2.16 7.51 9.62
CA SER A 186 3.54 8.00 9.68
C SER A 186 3.91 8.45 11.09
N ARG A 187 5.04 7.92 11.61
CA ARG A 187 5.59 8.26 12.93
C ARG A 187 7.07 8.56 12.81
N THR A 188 7.49 9.68 13.37
CA THR A 188 8.90 10.07 13.47
C THR A 188 9.25 10.26 14.93
N ALA A 189 10.30 9.59 15.42
CA ALA A 189 10.70 9.59 16.84
C ALA A 189 11.99 10.39 17.11
N ASP A 190 12.63 10.95 16.08
CA ASP A 190 13.98 11.53 16.18
C ASP A 190 14.00 13.06 16.32
N ILE A 191 12.84 13.70 16.46
CA ILE A 191 12.78 15.15 16.69
C ILE A 191 12.61 15.39 18.20
N GLU A 192 13.70 15.75 18.88
CA GLU A 192 13.74 16.07 20.32
C GLU A 192 13.18 14.97 21.24
N GLN A 193 13.28 13.68 20.81
CA GLN A 193 12.72 12.51 21.52
C GLN A 193 11.19 12.54 21.68
N ILE A 194 10.49 13.37 20.92
CA ILE A 194 9.02 13.43 20.90
C ILE A 194 8.52 12.68 19.67
N LEU A 195 7.54 11.78 19.88
CA LEU A 195 6.85 11.08 18.78
C LEU A 195 5.96 12.07 18.04
N VAL A 196 6.33 12.44 16.81
CA VAL A 196 5.53 13.29 15.93
C VAL A 196 4.88 12.44 14.84
N ARG A 197 3.59 12.63 14.62
CA ARG A 197 2.84 11.97 13.55
C ARG A 197 2.75 12.86 12.32
N GLY A 198 2.79 12.24 11.11
CA GLY A 198 2.49 12.94 9.86
C GLY A 198 3.61 13.83 9.31
N VAL A 199 4.87 13.61 9.71
CA VAL A 199 6.01 14.43 9.20
C VAL A 199 6.42 14.00 7.79
N HIS A 200 6.48 12.69 7.52
CA HIS A 200 6.97 12.12 6.27
C HIS A 200 5.93 11.29 5.51
N GLY A 201 4.67 11.42 5.89
CA GLY A 201 3.54 10.70 5.30
C GLY A 201 2.26 11.00 6.07
N PRO A 202 1.13 10.36 5.72
CA PRO A 202 -0.16 10.59 6.37
C PRO A 202 -0.10 10.39 7.88
N GLY A 203 -0.62 11.35 8.64
CA GLY A 203 -0.78 11.26 10.08
C GLY A 203 -1.97 10.39 10.49
N GLU A 204 -2.88 10.12 9.56
CA GLU A 204 -4.07 9.30 9.75
C GLU A 204 -4.18 8.25 8.64
N ILE A 205 -4.58 7.04 9.01
CA ILE A 205 -4.88 5.96 8.07
C ILE A 205 -6.21 5.30 8.44
N THR A 206 -7.06 5.15 7.44
CA THR A 206 -8.32 4.38 7.55
C THR A 206 -8.32 3.29 6.48
N VAL A 207 -8.51 2.04 6.88
CA VAL A 207 -8.67 0.92 5.97
C VAL A 207 -10.12 0.49 5.94
N ILE A 208 -10.69 0.42 4.75
CA ILE A 208 -12.04 -0.09 4.51
C ILE A 208 -11.89 -1.50 3.93
N LEU A 209 -12.22 -2.51 4.72
CA LEU A 209 -12.29 -3.90 4.27
C LEU A 209 -13.68 -4.17 3.68
N VAL A 210 -13.72 -4.69 2.47
CA VAL A 210 -14.98 -4.92 1.74
C VAL A 210 -15.18 -6.41 1.53
N ASP A 211 -16.32 -6.92 1.99
CA ASP A 211 -16.75 -8.30 1.76
C ASP A 211 -17.27 -8.41 0.31
N ASP A 212 -16.51 -9.09 -0.60
CA ASP A 212 -16.89 -9.33 -2.01
C ASP A 212 -16.33 -10.65 -2.56
#